data_d632315f983434fe65c85958c41f78b0
#
_entry.id   d632315f983434fe65c85958c41f78b0
#
_cell.length_a   1.000
_cell.length_b   1.000
_cell.length_c   1.000
_cell.angle_alpha   90.00
_cell.angle_beta   90.00
_cell.angle_gamma   90.00
#
_symmetry.space_group_name_H-M   'P 1'
#
loop_
_entity.id
_entity.type
_entity.pdbx_description
1 polymer ?
#
loop_
_entity_poly.entity_id
_entity_poly.type
_entity_poly.pdbx_seq_one_letter_code
_entity_poly.pdbx_strand_id
1 'polypeptide(L)'
;MHTFEARQAGETEQRLALVAAWREAPCYSERERAALAWAEHITLIADKRAPDAVYAALDAQFSKEEQVKLTMAIIVINGWNRLAVAFNMFDPSYGWKE
;
A
#
# COMPACT_ATOMS: atom_id res chain seq x y z
N MET A 1 -12.31 -0.06 5.25
CA MET A 1 -11.74 -0.93 6.28
C MET A 1 -10.35 -0.47 6.71
N HIS A 2 -9.39 -0.41 5.80
CA HIS A 2 -8.05 0.05 6.13
C HIS A 2 -8.01 1.51 6.56
N THR A 3 -8.86 2.35 5.98
CA THR A 3 -8.98 3.75 6.37
C THR A 3 -9.43 3.89 7.81
N PHE A 4 -10.40 3.08 8.22
CA PHE A 4 -10.91 3.10 9.59
C PHE A 4 -9.83 2.66 10.58
N GLU A 5 -9.11 1.58 10.25
CA GLU A 5 -8.02 1.08 11.09
C GLU A 5 -6.89 2.10 11.22
N ALA A 6 -6.56 2.79 10.12
CA ALA A 6 -5.53 3.82 10.14
C ALA A 6 -5.93 4.98 11.05
N ARG A 7 -7.19 5.37 11.05
CA ARG A 7 -7.69 6.41 11.96
C ARG A 7 -7.59 5.97 13.41
N GLN A 8 -7.90 4.72 13.70
CA GLN A 8 -7.77 4.19 15.05
C GLN A 8 -6.32 4.16 15.50
N ALA A 9 -5.40 3.99 14.55
CA ALA A 9 -3.97 4.01 14.83
C ALA A 9 -3.39 5.43 14.98
N GLY A 10 -4.24 6.48 14.88
CA GLY A 10 -3.84 7.86 15.06
C GLY A 10 -3.52 8.62 13.79
N GLU A 11 -3.84 8.06 12.63
CA GLU A 11 -3.66 8.78 11.36
C GLU A 11 -4.62 9.96 11.25
N THR A 12 -4.15 11.05 10.62
CA THR A 12 -5.00 12.20 10.37
C THR A 12 -5.80 12.00 9.10
N GLU A 13 -6.96 12.66 9.00
CA GLU A 13 -7.75 12.62 7.77
C GLU A 13 -6.99 13.20 6.58
N GLN A 14 -6.19 14.25 6.81
CA GLN A 14 -5.38 14.83 5.77
C GLN A 14 -4.40 13.82 5.18
N ARG A 15 -3.71 13.05 6.01
CA ARG A 15 -2.78 12.03 5.54
C ARG A 15 -3.49 10.94 4.76
N LEU A 16 -4.66 10.52 5.22
CA LEU A 16 -5.45 9.51 4.53
C LEU A 16 -5.91 10.00 3.16
N ALA A 17 -6.32 11.27 3.07
CA ALA A 17 -6.75 11.86 1.82
C ALA A 17 -5.60 11.98 0.80
N LEU A 18 -4.37 12.10 1.28
CA LEU A 18 -3.19 12.30 0.43
C LEU A 18 -2.49 11.01 0.02
N VAL A 19 -2.97 9.86 0.45
CA VAL A 19 -2.31 8.58 0.11
C VAL A 19 -2.17 8.38 -1.40
N ALA A 20 -3.20 8.76 -2.18
CA ALA A 20 -3.18 8.60 -3.63
C ALA A 20 -2.15 9.52 -4.32
N ALA A 21 -1.77 10.62 -3.67
CA ALA A 21 -0.82 11.59 -4.19
C ALA A 21 0.42 11.68 -3.29
N TRP A 22 0.88 10.56 -2.79
CA TRP A 22 1.92 10.52 -1.76
C TRP A 22 3.24 11.16 -2.20
N ARG A 23 3.55 11.13 -3.51
CA ARG A 23 4.80 11.72 -4.00
C ARG A 23 4.88 13.22 -3.79
N GLU A 24 3.76 13.90 -3.87
CA GLU A 24 3.65 15.34 -3.71
C GLU A 24 3.33 15.77 -2.27
N ALA A 25 2.90 14.82 -1.44
CA ALA A 25 2.47 15.14 -0.08
C ALA A 25 3.68 15.32 0.85
N PRO A 26 3.78 16.44 1.55
CA PRO A 26 4.91 16.67 2.45
C PRO A 26 4.78 16.00 3.82
N CYS A 27 3.63 15.37 4.10
CA CYS A 27 3.35 14.78 5.42
C CYS A 27 3.98 13.41 5.65
N TYR A 28 4.61 12.81 4.63
CA TYR A 28 5.19 11.47 4.76
C TYR A 28 6.70 11.54 4.99
N SER A 29 7.19 10.72 5.91
CA SER A 29 8.61 10.58 6.18
C SER A 29 9.31 9.86 5.02
N GLU A 30 10.64 9.90 5.01
CA GLU A 30 11.42 9.16 4.00
C GLU A 30 11.15 7.66 4.09
N ARG A 31 11.00 7.13 5.31
CA ARG A 31 10.68 5.72 5.51
C ARG A 31 9.31 5.37 4.92
N GLU A 32 8.32 6.21 5.18
CA GLU A 32 6.98 6.02 4.62
C GLU A 32 6.99 6.13 3.10
N ARG A 33 7.71 7.11 2.56
CA ARG A 33 7.82 7.30 1.11
C ARG A 33 8.49 6.10 0.44
N ALA A 34 9.51 5.55 1.06
CA ALA A 34 10.18 4.36 0.53
C ALA A 34 9.23 3.15 0.50
N ALA A 35 8.44 2.98 1.56
CA ALA A 35 7.46 1.90 1.63
C ALA A 35 6.34 2.09 0.59
N LEU A 36 5.87 3.32 0.40
CA LEU A 36 4.82 3.61 -0.58
C LEU A 36 5.30 3.40 -2.01
N ALA A 37 6.54 3.81 -2.32
CA ALA A 37 7.13 3.56 -3.64
C ALA A 37 7.27 2.07 -3.90
N TRP A 38 7.73 1.32 -2.90
CA TRP A 38 7.86 -0.13 -3.00
C TRP A 38 6.50 -0.78 -3.25
N ALA A 39 5.48 -0.38 -2.48
CA ALA A 39 4.12 -0.91 -2.63
C ALA A 39 3.57 -0.65 -4.04
N GLU A 40 3.80 0.54 -4.60
CA GLU A 40 3.35 0.88 -5.94
C GLU A 40 4.02 -0.03 -6.98
N HIS A 41 5.33 -0.21 -6.89
CA HIS A 41 6.06 -1.03 -7.84
C HIS A 41 5.74 -2.52 -7.72
N ILE A 42 5.53 -3.02 -6.50
CA ILE A 42 5.13 -4.42 -6.31
C ILE A 42 3.71 -4.65 -6.84
N THR A 43 2.81 -3.70 -6.59
CA THR A 43 1.43 -3.79 -7.08
C THR A 43 1.36 -3.80 -8.61
N LEU A 44 2.21 -3.01 -9.26
CA LEU A 44 2.25 -2.87 -10.71
C LEU A 44 3.46 -3.56 -11.32
N ILE A 45 3.94 -4.63 -10.71
CA ILE A 45 5.23 -5.24 -11.05
C ILE A 45 5.29 -5.76 -12.50
N ALA A 46 4.17 -6.21 -13.04
CA ALA A 46 4.14 -6.69 -14.42
C ALA A 46 4.46 -5.58 -15.42
N ASP A 47 4.17 -4.34 -15.07
CA ASP A 47 4.34 -3.18 -15.93
C ASP A 47 5.56 -2.35 -15.52
N LYS A 48 5.66 -2.02 -14.23
CA LYS A 48 6.68 -1.08 -13.73
C LYS A 48 7.94 -1.73 -13.21
N ARG A 49 7.90 -3.02 -12.89
CA ARG A 49 9.02 -3.71 -12.29
C ARG A 49 9.42 -3.04 -10.95
N ALA A 50 10.59 -3.37 -10.45
CA ALA A 50 11.14 -2.76 -9.25
C ALA A 50 12.54 -2.25 -9.56
N PRO A 51 12.66 -1.01 -10.05
CA PRO A 51 13.97 -0.43 -10.41
C PRO A 51 14.93 -0.43 -9.22
N ASP A 52 16.23 -0.51 -9.51
CA ASP A 52 17.25 -0.54 -8.47
C ASP A 52 17.17 0.64 -7.51
N ALA A 53 16.83 1.84 -8.00
CA ALA A 53 16.69 3.02 -7.17
C ALA A 53 15.57 2.88 -6.14
N VAL A 54 14.47 2.24 -6.52
CA VAL A 54 13.34 2.01 -5.60
C VAL A 54 13.74 1.02 -4.52
N TYR A 55 14.44 -0.05 -4.89
CA TYR A 55 14.93 -1.02 -3.92
C TYR A 55 15.98 -0.38 -2.99
N ALA A 56 16.89 0.43 -3.54
CA ALA A 56 17.91 1.09 -2.72
C ALA A 56 17.29 1.99 -1.65
N ALA A 57 16.22 2.72 -2.01
CA ALA A 57 15.51 3.56 -1.06
C ALA A 57 14.86 2.71 0.05
N LEU A 58 14.29 1.57 -0.31
CA LEU A 58 13.71 0.64 0.65
C LEU A 58 14.79 0.08 1.58
N ASP A 59 15.89 -0.36 1.01
CA ASP A 59 16.97 -0.99 1.77
C ASP A 59 17.63 -0.02 2.75
N ALA A 60 17.61 1.27 2.45
CA ALA A 60 18.12 2.30 3.34
C ALA A 60 17.26 2.49 4.59
N GLN A 61 15.98 2.14 4.52
CA GLN A 61 15.01 2.42 5.59
C GLN A 61 14.51 1.16 6.30
N PHE A 62 14.68 -0.02 5.70
CA PHE A 62 14.12 -1.27 6.24
C PHE A 62 15.17 -2.36 6.26
N SER A 63 15.17 -3.15 7.33
CA SER A 63 16.00 -4.35 7.40
C SER A 63 15.50 -5.40 6.41
N LYS A 64 16.32 -6.41 6.12
CA LYS A 64 15.92 -7.49 5.21
C LYS A 64 14.64 -8.19 5.69
N GLU A 65 14.53 -8.42 6.99
CA GLU A 65 13.34 -9.03 7.56
C GLU A 65 12.12 -8.14 7.38
N GLU A 66 12.26 -6.85 7.64
CA GLU A 66 11.18 -5.89 7.44
C GLU A 66 10.76 -5.80 5.97
N GLN A 67 11.72 -5.85 5.05
CA GLN A 67 11.43 -5.84 3.61
C GLN A 67 10.56 -7.02 3.20
N VAL A 68 10.87 -8.21 3.68
CA VAL A 68 10.10 -9.40 3.37
C VAL A 68 8.70 -9.30 3.95
N LYS A 69 8.58 -8.88 5.20
CA LYS A 69 7.27 -8.72 5.86
C LYS A 69 6.39 -7.70 5.14
N LEU A 70 6.98 -6.56 4.76
CA LEU A 70 6.27 -5.53 4.01
C LEU A 70 5.80 -6.06 2.66
N THR A 71 6.68 -6.74 1.95
CA THR A 71 6.34 -7.30 0.64
C THR A 71 5.23 -8.34 0.73
N MET A 72 5.28 -9.21 1.75
CA MET A 72 4.21 -10.19 1.97
C MET A 72 2.88 -9.51 2.26
N ALA A 73 2.88 -8.45 3.07
CA ALA A 73 1.67 -7.70 3.36
C ALA A 73 1.08 -7.08 2.08
N ILE A 74 1.93 -6.54 1.22
CA ILE A 74 1.50 -5.97 -0.06
C ILE A 74 0.87 -7.06 -0.95
N ILE A 75 1.51 -8.22 -1.04
CA ILE A 75 1.00 -9.33 -1.83
C ILE A 75 -0.38 -9.77 -1.32
N VAL A 76 -0.54 -9.90 -0.02
CA VAL A 76 -1.81 -10.32 0.58
C VAL A 76 -2.93 -9.32 0.27
N ILE A 77 -2.67 -8.02 0.48
CA ILE A 77 -3.71 -7.02 0.24
C ILE A 77 -4.05 -6.92 -1.25
N ASN A 78 -3.05 -7.05 -2.13
CA ASN A 78 -3.30 -7.05 -3.57
C ASN A 78 -4.09 -8.27 -3.99
N GLY A 79 -3.83 -9.43 -3.38
CA GLY A 79 -4.61 -10.65 -3.63
C GLY A 79 -6.07 -10.46 -3.27
N TRP A 80 -6.35 -9.91 -2.08
CA TRP A 80 -7.70 -9.63 -1.66
C TRP A 80 -8.40 -8.62 -2.58
N ASN A 81 -7.68 -7.55 -2.96
CA ASN A 81 -8.24 -6.53 -3.84
C ASN A 81 -8.60 -7.13 -5.21
N ARG A 82 -7.75 -8.00 -5.75
CA ARG A 82 -8.03 -8.66 -7.03
C ARG A 82 -9.25 -9.56 -6.96
N LEU A 83 -9.38 -10.32 -5.89
CA LEU A 83 -10.56 -11.16 -5.69
C LEU A 83 -11.83 -10.30 -5.59
N ALA A 84 -11.77 -9.25 -4.78
CA ALA A 84 -12.93 -8.39 -4.55
C ALA A 84 -13.39 -7.70 -5.84
N VAL A 85 -12.44 -7.16 -6.60
CA VAL A 85 -12.76 -6.44 -7.84
C VAL A 85 -13.18 -7.42 -8.95
N ALA A 86 -12.42 -8.50 -9.14
CA ALA A 86 -12.68 -9.45 -10.22
C ALA A 86 -14.05 -10.12 -10.09
N PHE A 87 -14.46 -10.42 -8.87
CA PHE A 87 -15.73 -11.08 -8.61
C PHE A 87 -16.82 -10.13 -8.13
N ASN A 88 -16.55 -8.82 -8.19
CA ASN A 88 -17.53 -7.80 -7.79
C ASN A 88 -18.11 -8.04 -6.39
N MET A 89 -17.24 -8.38 -5.45
CA MET A 89 -17.68 -8.75 -4.09
C MET A 89 -18.30 -7.60 -3.32
N PHE A 90 -18.19 -6.38 -3.82
CA PHE A 90 -18.82 -5.20 -3.22
C PHE A 90 -20.27 -5.01 -3.69
N ASP A 91 -20.74 -5.85 -4.61
CA ASP A 91 -22.13 -5.81 -5.06
C ASP A 91 -23.04 -6.33 -3.95
N PRO A 92 -24.16 -5.62 -3.65
CA PRO A 92 -25.09 -6.07 -2.61
C PRO A 92 -25.63 -7.48 -2.81
N SER A 93 -25.65 -8.00 -4.05
CA SER A 93 -26.14 -9.35 -4.34
C SER A 93 -25.29 -10.44 -3.69
N TYR A 94 -24.05 -10.12 -3.29
CA TYR A 94 -23.16 -11.04 -2.57
C TYR A 94 -23.29 -10.92 -1.05
N GLY A 95 -24.28 -10.16 -0.58
CA GLY A 95 -24.47 -9.99 0.86
C GLY A 95 -23.53 -8.98 1.50
N TRP A 96 -22.77 -8.28 0.73
CA TRP A 96 -21.87 -7.24 1.24
C TRP A 96 -22.67 -6.05 1.75
N LYS A 97 -22.37 -5.61 2.96
CA LYS A 97 -23.00 -4.44 3.57
C LYS A 97 -21.92 -3.51 4.12
N GLU A 98 -22.13 -2.23 3.90
CA GLU A 98 -21.23 -1.18 4.40
C GLU A 98 -21.23 -1.08 5.91
#